data_291277010856188a2f225895ad10f321
#
_entry.id   291277010856188a2f225895ad10f321
#
_cell.length_a   1.000
_cell.length_b   1.000
_cell.length_c   1.000
_cell.angle_alpha   90.00
_cell.angle_beta   90.00
_cell.angle_gamma   90.00
#
_symmetry.space_group_name_H-M   'P 1'
#
loop_
_entity.id
_entity.type
_entity.pdbx_description
1 polymer ?
#
loop_
_entity_poly.entity_id
_entity_poly.type
_entity_poly.pdbx_seq_one_letter_code
_entity_poly.pdbx_strand_id
1 'polypeptide(L)'
;AIEAYRNATKSTVIPASFSRYNLACAFARGGQPDSALATLERMVANGYRQVAQIEGDTDLVSIRADARFAAVVEKAKRNAEPCAYSPESRQFDFWIGDWNVTSKLNAGAQAGKSHVERILGQCVIFENWTGRIGSGKSFNAWNADLGCWQQNWMDDSGTVTNYSNGHLVDGAMQFTAEDKNAAGKWQKRRLTFFPLGPDEVRQLGEHSDDGGKSWLADYDLDYRRVK
;
A
#
# COMPACT_ATOMS: atom_id res chain seq x y z
N ALA A 1 31.48 -14.24 23.17
CA ALA A 1 30.20 -13.77 22.57
C ALA A 1 30.19 -14.00 21.05
N ILE A 2 31.15 -13.47 20.26
CA ILE A 2 31.18 -13.56 18.78
C ILE A 2 31.09 -15.01 18.30
N GLU A 3 31.92 -15.94 18.84
CA GLU A 3 31.90 -17.33 18.45
C GLU A 3 30.57 -18.03 18.78
N ALA A 4 30.00 -17.74 19.94
CA ALA A 4 28.70 -18.28 20.33
C ALA A 4 27.57 -17.84 19.33
N TYR A 5 27.53 -16.57 18.95
CA TYR A 5 26.53 -16.09 17.97
C TYR A 5 26.84 -16.62 16.56
N ARG A 6 28.10 -16.75 16.16
CA ARG A 6 28.49 -17.39 14.88
C ARG A 6 28.02 -18.85 14.82
N ASN A 7 28.08 -19.58 15.91
CA ASN A 7 27.54 -20.94 15.97
C ASN A 7 26.00 -20.93 15.98
N ALA A 8 25.38 -20.00 16.69
CA ALA A 8 23.91 -19.85 16.72
C ALA A 8 23.31 -19.53 15.35
N THR A 9 24.03 -18.85 14.43
CA THR A 9 23.55 -18.63 13.06
C THR A 9 23.37 -19.92 12.24
N LYS A 10 23.93 -21.04 12.68
CA LYS A 10 23.81 -22.38 12.08
C LYS A 10 22.66 -23.19 12.71
N SER A 11 22.05 -22.67 13.78
CA SER A 11 20.96 -23.36 14.50
C SER A 11 19.68 -23.33 13.66
N THR A 12 18.94 -24.42 13.70
CA THR A 12 17.58 -24.53 13.13
C THR A 12 16.50 -24.14 14.14
N VAL A 13 16.86 -23.99 15.43
CA VAL A 13 15.92 -23.67 16.53
C VAL A 13 15.80 -22.16 16.75
N ILE A 14 16.89 -21.41 16.60
CA ILE A 14 16.91 -19.96 16.77
C ILE A 14 16.78 -19.31 15.40
N PRO A 15 15.84 -18.34 15.20
CA PRO A 15 15.75 -17.62 13.95
C PRO A 15 17.09 -17.02 13.52
N ALA A 16 17.52 -17.32 12.31
CA ALA A 16 18.83 -16.89 11.80
C ALA A 16 18.98 -15.36 11.79
N SER A 17 17.89 -14.62 11.64
CA SER A 17 17.86 -13.14 11.73
C SER A 17 18.25 -12.65 13.12
N PHE A 18 17.70 -13.26 14.18
CA PHE A 18 18.03 -12.92 15.56
C PHE A 18 19.51 -13.16 15.88
N SER A 19 20.02 -14.35 15.55
CA SER A 19 21.42 -14.71 15.78
C SER A 19 22.40 -13.83 15.01
N ARG A 20 22.06 -13.47 13.77
CA ARG A 20 22.88 -12.58 12.92
C ARG A 20 22.89 -11.16 13.44
N TYR A 21 21.75 -10.64 13.92
CA TYR A 21 21.69 -9.31 14.51
C TYR A 21 22.61 -9.21 15.74
N ASN A 22 22.47 -10.15 16.68
CA ASN A 22 23.32 -10.19 17.86
C ASN A 22 24.81 -10.42 17.53
N LEU A 23 25.12 -11.12 16.45
CA LEU A 23 26.49 -11.24 15.96
C LEU A 23 27.03 -9.89 15.48
N ALA A 24 26.23 -9.08 14.78
CA ALA A 24 26.63 -7.73 14.37
C ALA A 24 26.88 -6.83 15.59
N CYS A 25 26.00 -6.86 16.61
CA CYS A 25 26.19 -6.16 17.88
C CYS A 25 27.47 -6.59 18.60
N ALA A 26 27.73 -7.90 18.65
CA ALA A 26 28.96 -8.44 19.26
C ALA A 26 30.23 -7.99 18.52
N PHE A 27 30.21 -7.90 17.19
CA PHE A 27 31.32 -7.34 16.41
C PHE A 27 31.51 -5.85 16.69
N ALA A 28 30.46 -5.04 16.73
CA ALA A 28 30.53 -3.61 17.01
C ALA A 28 31.13 -3.34 18.39
N ARG A 29 30.64 -4.02 19.43
CA ARG A 29 31.19 -3.95 20.80
C ARG A 29 32.61 -4.49 20.92
N GLY A 30 32.99 -5.44 20.08
CA GLY A 30 34.31 -6.06 20.05
C GLY A 30 35.33 -5.28 19.22
N GLY A 31 35.03 -4.04 18.79
CA GLY A 31 35.94 -3.20 18.02
C GLY A 31 36.21 -3.71 16.60
N GLN A 32 35.25 -4.45 16.01
CA GLN A 32 35.32 -5.00 14.64
C GLN A 32 34.24 -4.34 13.73
N PRO A 33 34.35 -3.01 13.44
CA PRO A 33 33.31 -2.27 12.74
C PRO A 33 32.99 -2.82 11.35
N ASP A 34 34.01 -3.21 10.57
CA ASP A 34 33.79 -3.80 9.24
C ASP A 34 33.00 -5.10 9.27
N SER A 35 33.28 -5.96 10.26
CA SER A 35 32.53 -7.21 10.43
C SER A 35 31.09 -6.98 10.86
N ALA A 36 30.85 -5.97 11.70
CA ALA A 36 29.53 -5.55 12.13
C ALA A 36 28.71 -5.03 10.94
N LEU A 37 29.26 -4.07 10.20
CA LEU A 37 28.62 -3.46 9.02
C LEU A 37 28.36 -4.51 7.94
N ALA A 38 29.33 -5.35 7.58
CA ALA A 38 29.15 -6.41 6.59
C ALA A 38 28.05 -7.43 7.01
N THR A 39 27.87 -7.63 8.31
CA THR A 39 26.81 -8.52 8.82
C THR A 39 25.44 -7.83 8.67
N LEU A 40 25.30 -6.56 9.04
CA LEU A 40 24.07 -5.78 8.87
C LEU A 40 23.70 -5.62 7.40
N GLU A 41 24.66 -5.30 6.52
CA GLU A 41 24.45 -5.21 5.07
C GLU A 41 23.84 -6.48 4.49
N ARG A 42 24.38 -7.64 4.85
CA ARG A 42 23.81 -8.93 4.43
C ARG A 42 22.42 -9.17 4.99
N MET A 43 22.14 -8.72 6.22
CA MET A 43 20.81 -8.86 6.81
C MET A 43 19.78 -8.05 6.05
N VAL A 44 20.06 -6.77 5.77
CA VAL A 44 19.11 -5.91 5.04
C VAL A 44 18.99 -6.32 3.57
N ALA A 45 20.06 -6.84 2.96
CA ALA A 45 19.99 -7.42 1.62
C ALA A 45 19.04 -8.65 1.55
N ASN A 46 18.90 -9.38 2.67
CA ASN A 46 17.98 -10.51 2.83
C ASN A 46 16.63 -10.11 3.45
N GLY A 47 16.22 -8.83 3.35
CA GLY A 47 14.90 -8.38 3.74
C GLY A 47 14.72 -8.00 5.20
N TYR A 48 15.79 -7.89 6.02
CA TYR A 48 15.68 -7.41 7.39
C TYR A 48 15.15 -5.96 7.41
N ARG A 49 14.13 -5.67 8.25
CA ARG A 49 13.34 -4.44 8.20
C ARG A 49 13.06 -3.77 9.56
N GLN A 50 13.74 -4.20 10.62
CA GLN A 50 13.52 -3.66 11.96
C GLN A 50 14.31 -2.35 12.15
N VAL A 51 13.82 -1.26 11.53
CA VAL A 51 14.49 0.05 11.51
C VAL A 51 14.74 0.58 12.90
N ALA A 52 13.70 0.63 13.74
CA ALA A 52 13.79 1.16 15.10
C ALA A 52 14.83 0.40 15.95
N GLN A 53 14.97 -0.91 15.73
CA GLN A 53 15.99 -1.70 16.42
C GLN A 53 17.40 -1.30 15.98
N ILE A 54 17.65 -1.13 14.66
CA ILE A 54 18.97 -0.72 14.16
C ILE A 54 19.34 0.68 14.68
N GLU A 55 18.41 1.63 14.59
CA GLU A 55 18.66 3.03 14.97
C GLU A 55 18.78 3.21 16.49
N GLY A 56 18.01 2.45 17.28
CA GLY A 56 17.94 2.58 18.75
C GLY A 56 18.98 1.79 19.52
N ASP A 57 19.61 0.77 18.92
CA ASP A 57 20.47 -0.16 19.64
C ASP A 57 21.80 0.48 20.05
N THR A 58 22.05 0.52 21.36
CA THR A 58 23.28 1.10 21.94
C THR A 58 24.53 0.29 21.61
N ASP A 59 24.41 -0.97 21.28
CA ASP A 59 25.55 -1.81 20.88
C ASP A 59 26.16 -1.39 19.54
N LEU A 60 25.40 -0.66 18.72
CA LEU A 60 25.81 -0.19 17.39
C LEU A 60 26.37 1.25 17.38
N VAL A 61 26.46 1.92 18.53
CA VAL A 61 26.90 3.34 18.61
C VAL A 61 28.26 3.57 17.95
N SER A 62 29.21 2.64 18.11
CA SER A 62 30.57 2.76 17.57
C SER A 62 30.63 2.79 16.04
N ILE A 63 29.59 2.34 15.34
CA ILE A 63 29.56 2.26 13.87
C ILE A 63 28.58 3.25 13.24
N ARG A 64 27.81 4.01 14.04
CA ARG A 64 26.76 4.91 13.52
C ARG A 64 27.29 6.06 12.65
N ALA A 65 28.54 6.48 12.87
CA ALA A 65 29.15 7.56 12.09
C ALA A 65 29.66 7.08 10.70
N ASP A 66 29.69 5.77 10.44
CA ASP A 66 30.10 5.24 9.15
C ASP A 66 28.97 5.40 8.11
N ALA A 67 29.32 5.84 6.90
CA ALA A 67 28.35 6.00 5.81
C ALA A 67 27.63 4.70 5.44
N ARG A 68 28.26 3.53 5.65
CA ARG A 68 27.64 2.21 5.44
C ARG A 68 26.51 1.94 6.41
N PHE A 69 26.58 2.46 7.65
CA PHE A 69 25.47 2.35 8.60
C PHE A 69 24.22 3.09 8.11
N ALA A 70 24.40 4.32 7.58
CA ALA A 70 23.29 5.06 6.98
C ALA A 70 22.66 4.31 5.80
N ALA A 71 23.47 3.68 4.96
CA ALA A 71 23.00 2.84 3.85
C ALA A 71 22.22 1.59 4.33
N VAL A 72 22.68 0.98 5.43
CA VAL A 72 21.97 -0.14 6.08
C VAL A 72 20.59 0.28 6.57
N VAL A 73 20.51 1.43 7.27
CA VAL A 73 19.24 1.98 7.78
C VAL A 73 18.28 2.29 6.61
N GLU A 74 18.77 2.96 5.56
CA GLU A 74 17.95 3.28 4.39
C GLU A 74 17.44 2.01 3.69
N LYS A 75 18.27 0.97 3.55
CA LYS A 75 17.83 -0.31 2.99
C LYS A 75 16.80 -1.00 3.88
N ALA A 76 16.94 -0.91 5.22
CA ALA A 76 15.95 -1.44 6.15
C ALA A 76 14.60 -0.71 6.03
N LYS A 77 14.60 0.63 5.84
CA LYS A 77 13.39 1.42 5.57
C LYS A 77 12.69 0.97 4.29
N ARG A 78 13.44 0.78 3.21
CA ARG A 78 12.91 0.25 1.95
C ARG A 78 12.32 -1.16 2.08
N ASN A 79 12.90 -2.00 2.93
CA ASN A 79 12.36 -3.31 3.22
C ASN A 79 11.10 -3.26 4.09
N ALA A 80 10.99 -2.25 4.98
CA ALA A 80 9.81 -2.05 5.84
C ALA A 80 8.60 -1.51 5.07
N GLU A 81 8.86 -0.61 4.12
CA GLU A 81 7.84 0.08 3.34
C GLU A 81 8.14 -0.01 1.82
N PRO A 82 8.13 -1.21 1.24
CA PRO A 82 8.59 -1.41 -0.14
C PRO A 82 7.78 -0.60 -1.16
N CYS A 83 6.50 -0.43 -0.91
CA CYS A 83 5.60 0.29 -1.81
C CYS A 83 5.72 1.82 -1.71
N ALA A 84 6.34 2.35 -0.65
CA ALA A 84 6.66 3.78 -0.57
C ALA A 84 7.65 4.22 -1.67
N TYR A 85 8.45 3.29 -2.13
CA TYR A 85 9.52 3.50 -3.12
C TYR A 85 9.19 2.95 -4.52
N SER A 86 8.00 2.36 -4.73
CA SER A 86 7.53 1.91 -6.04
C SER A 86 6.75 3.02 -6.73
N PRO A 87 7.17 3.49 -7.93
CA PRO A 87 6.43 4.49 -8.69
C PRO A 87 4.99 4.06 -9.00
N GLU A 88 4.80 2.78 -9.31
CA GLU A 88 3.49 2.22 -9.63
C GLU A 88 2.55 2.29 -8.42
N SER A 89 3.06 1.93 -7.23
CA SER A 89 2.29 1.98 -5.99
C SER A 89 1.93 3.41 -5.56
N ARG A 90 2.51 4.44 -6.21
CA ARG A 90 2.25 5.87 -5.94
C ARG A 90 1.23 6.50 -6.90
N GLN A 91 0.85 5.79 -7.96
CA GLN A 91 -0.03 6.33 -9.01
C GLN A 91 -1.41 6.76 -8.54
N PHE A 92 -1.91 6.17 -7.44
CA PHE A 92 -3.25 6.44 -6.90
C PHE A 92 -3.22 7.31 -5.63
N ASP A 93 -2.09 7.95 -5.32
CA ASP A 93 -1.90 8.78 -4.13
C ASP A 93 -2.79 10.00 -4.06
N PHE A 94 -3.24 10.49 -5.21
CA PHE A 94 -4.09 11.66 -5.28
C PHE A 94 -5.43 11.50 -4.54
N TRP A 95 -5.83 10.26 -4.27
CA TRP A 95 -7.08 9.97 -3.57
C TRP A 95 -6.92 9.86 -2.04
N ILE A 96 -5.71 9.86 -1.50
CA ILE A 96 -5.49 9.78 -0.05
C ILE A 96 -5.97 11.05 0.65
N GLY A 97 -6.72 10.89 1.76
CA GLY A 97 -7.19 11.99 2.61
C GLY A 97 -8.60 11.80 3.15
N ASP A 98 -9.11 12.85 3.77
CA ASP A 98 -10.48 12.93 4.29
C ASP A 98 -11.36 13.71 3.31
N TRP A 99 -12.53 13.16 2.99
CA TRP A 99 -13.38 13.67 1.94
C TRP A 99 -14.83 13.84 2.37
N ASN A 100 -15.44 14.98 2.03
CA ASN A 100 -16.88 15.12 1.93
C ASN A 100 -17.29 14.79 0.49
N VAL A 101 -18.33 13.97 0.34
CA VAL A 101 -18.69 13.43 -0.98
C VAL A 101 -20.13 13.78 -1.31
N THR A 102 -20.36 14.31 -2.52
CA THR A 102 -21.68 14.63 -3.06
C THR A 102 -21.95 13.85 -4.34
N SER A 103 -23.23 13.65 -4.67
CA SER A 103 -23.66 12.96 -5.88
C SER A 103 -23.95 13.98 -6.99
N LYS A 104 -23.30 13.86 -8.14
CA LYS A 104 -23.59 14.67 -9.33
C LYS A 104 -24.89 14.26 -9.99
N LEU A 105 -25.28 12.98 -9.92
CA LEU A 105 -26.56 12.50 -10.46
C LEU A 105 -27.75 12.99 -9.66
N ASN A 106 -27.57 13.37 -8.38
CA ASN A 106 -28.60 13.85 -7.49
C ASN A 106 -28.41 15.33 -7.12
N ALA A 107 -28.09 16.17 -8.09
CA ALA A 107 -27.99 17.63 -7.95
C ALA A 107 -27.10 18.10 -6.78
N GLY A 108 -25.99 17.41 -6.52
CA GLY A 108 -25.05 17.76 -5.46
C GLY A 108 -25.48 17.35 -4.05
N ALA A 109 -26.48 16.46 -3.92
CA ALA A 109 -26.89 15.94 -2.61
C ALA A 109 -25.73 15.23 -1.92
N GLN A 110 -25.64 15.38 -0.58
CA GLN A 110 -24.63 14.69 0.24
C GLN A 110 -24.77 13.17 0.05
N ALA A 111 -23.71 12.54 -0.43
CA ALA A 111 -23.63 11.08 -0.59
C ALA A 111 -23.03 10.41 0.65
N GLY A 112 -21.97 10.98 1.21
CA GLY A 112 -21.30 10.42 2.38
C GLY A 112 -19.98 11.13 2.69
N LYS A 113 -19.14 10.42 3.45
CA LYS A 113 -17.76 10.79 3.76
C LYS A 113 -16.85 9.61 3.47
N SER A 114 -15.63 9.88 3.07
CA SER A 114 -14.61 8.87 2.85
C SER A 114 -13.31 9.26 3.57
N HIS A 115 -12.74 8.33 4.31
CA HIS A 115 -11.39 8.42 4.83
C HIS A 115 -10.52 7.42 4.05
N VAL A 116 -9.52 7.93 3.36
CA VAL A 116 -8.63 7.15 2.51
C VAL A 116 -7.20 7.26 3.01
N GLU A 117 -6.61 6.14 3.38
CA GLU A 117 -5.28 6.08 3.97
C GLU A 117 -4.42 4.97 3.36
N ARG A 118 -3.12 5.00 3.66
CA ARG A 118 -2.20 3.91 3.34
C ARG A 118 -2.02 3.01 4.51
N ILE A 119 -2.13 1.71 4.27
CA ILE A 119 -1.90 0.66 5.26
C ILE A 119 -0.91 -0.39 4.71
N LEU A 120 -0.56 -1.38 5.53
CA LEU A 120 0.27 -2.54 5.16
C LEU A 120 1.59 -2.15 4.48
N GLY A 121 2.43 -1.35 5.18
CA GLY A 121 3.74 -0.95 4.67
C GLY A 121 3.64 -0.10 3.40
N GLN A 122 2.64 0.78 3.33
CA GLN A 122 2.37 1.69 2.20
C GLN A 122 1.89 0.99 0.91
N CYS A 123 1.56 -0.32 0.97
CA CYS A 123 1.21 -1.10 -0.22
C CYS A 123 -0.27 -1.10 -0.56
N VAL A 124 -1.14 -0.71 0.37
CA VAL A 124 -2.59 -0.71 0.16
C VAL A 124 -3.14 0.68 0.43
N ILE A 125 -3.90 1.21 -0.49
CA ILE A 125 -4.77 2.35 -0.28
C ILE A 125 -6.10 1.79 0.21
N PHE A 126 -6.43 2.11 1.45
CA PHE A 126 -7.63 1.65 2.14
C PHE A 126 -8.63 2.79 2.24
N GLU A 127 -9.85 2.54 1.76
CA GLU A 127 -10.97 3.45 1.93
C GLU A 127 -11.89 2.97 3.04
N ASN A 128 -12.29 3.89 3.88
CA ASN A 128 -13.35 3.74 4.86
C ASN A 128 -14.49 4.69 4.50
N TRP A 129 -15.47 4.18 3.77
CA TRP A 129 -16.64 4.92 3.32
C TRP A 129 -17.76 4.86 4.37
N THR A 130 -18.37 6.02 4.63
CA THR A 130 -19.61 6.15 5.41
C THR A 130 -20.62 6.91 4.59
N GLY A 131 -21.53 6.19 3.98
CA GLY A 131 -22.60 6.75 3.17
C GLY A 131 -23.85 7.08 3.98
N ARG A 132 -24.74 7.83 3.37
CA ARG A 132 -26.06 8.15 3.94
C ARG A 132 -26.99 6.93 4.00
N ILE A 133 -26.80 5.97 3.10
CA ILE A 133 -27.67 4.78 2.93
C ILE A 133 -26.94 3.51 3.40
N GLY A 134 -25.63 3.50 3.39
CA GLY A 134 -24.82 2.33 3.76
C GLY A 134 -23.36 2.67 3.85
N SER A 135 -22.57 1.78 4.44
CA SER A 135 -21.13 1.95 4.64
C SER A 135 -20.37 0.82 3.95
N GLY A 136 -19.13 1.08 3.59
CA GLY A 136 -18.30 0.08 2.95
C GLY A 136 -16.82 0.37 3.06
N LYS A 137 -16.03 -0.55 2.56
CA LYS A 137 -14.57 -0.44 2.55
C LYS A 137 -14.01 -0.92 1.22
N SER A 138 -12.96 -0.27 0.76
CA SER A 138 -12.19 -0.77 -0.37
C SER A 138 -10.72 -0.94 -0.05
N PHE A 139 -10.12 -1.97 -0.61
CA PHE A 139 -8.69 -2.25 -0.59
C PHE A 139 -8.17 -2.12 -2.01
N ASN A 140 -7.23 -1.21 -2.21
CA ASN A 140 -6.67 -0.91 -3.51
C ASN A 140 -5.17 -1.16 -3.47
N ALA A 141 -4.65 -2.03 -4.33
CA ALA A 141 -3.24 -2.39 -4.34
C ALA A 141 -2.71 -2.56 -5.76
N TRP A 142 -1.45 -2.17 -5.96
CA TRP A 142 -0.71 -2.54 -7.15
C TRP A 142 -0.29 -4.01 -7.05
N ASN A 143 -0.70 -4.82 -8.02
CA ASN A 143 -0.28 -6.21 -8.16
C ASN A 143 0.88 -6.27 -9.16
N ALA A 144 2.09 -6.48 -8.68
CA ALA A 144 3.29 -6.51 -9.51
C ALA A 144 3.33 -7.71 -10.46
N ASP A 145 2.74 -8.85 -10.08
CA ASP A 145 2.70 -10.05 -10.92
C ASP A 145 1.77 -9.86 -12.13
N LEU A 146 0.69 -9.10 -11.97
CA LEU A 146 -0.27 -8.78 -13.02
C LEU A 146 0.04 -7.47 -13.73
N GLY A 147 0.92 -6.63 -13.19
CA GLY A 147 1.24 -5.32 -13.73
C GLY A 147 0.05 -4.34 -13.74
N CYS A 148 -0.86 -4.43 -12.77
CA CYS A 148 -2.04 -3.58 -12.70
C CYS A 148 -2.51 -3.35 -11.26
N TRP A 149 -3.33 -2.33 -11.06
CA TRP A 149 -4.06 -2.10 -9.83
C TRP A 149 -5.27 -3.02 -9.72
N GLN A 150 -5.57 -3.44 -8.50
CA GLN A 150 -6.78 -4.19 -8.13
C GLN A 150 -7.52 -3.45 -7.04
N GLN A 151 -8.86 -3.48 -7.07
CA GLN A 151 -9.71 -2.96 -6.01
C GLN A 151 -10.72 -4.05 -5.58
N ASN A 152 -10.84 -4.24 -4.27
CA ASN A 152 -11.89 -5.03 -3.66
C ASN A 152 -12.79 -4.10 -2.83
N TRP A 153 -14.04 -3.98 -3.21
CA TRP A 153 -15.07 -3.25 -2.48
C TRP A 153 -15.97 -4.22 -1.73
N MET A 154 -16.31 -3.88 -0.50
CA MET A 154 -17.28 -4.61 0.33
C MET A 154 -18.12 -3.61 1.09
N ASP A 155 -19.44 -3.88 1.23
CA ASP A 155 -20.35 -3.02 1.95
C ASP A 155 -21.17 -3.77 3.02
N ASP A 156 -21.90 -3.03 3.84
CA ASP A 156 -22.71 -3.54 4.95
C ASP A 156 -24.01 -4.26 4.51
N SER A 157 -24.29 -4.30 3.19
CA SER A 157 -25.30 -5.19 2.62
C SER A 157 -24.77 -6.59 2.29
N GLY A 158 -23.45 -6.80 2.41
CA GLY A 158 -22.77 -8.02 2.01
C GLY A 158 -22.40 -8.09 0.52
N THR A 159 -22.55 -6.98 -0.21
CA THR A 159 -22.12 -6.90 -1.60
C THR A 159 -20.59 -6.87 -1.67
N VAL A 160 -20.03 -7.64 -2.61
CA VAL A 160 -18.59 -7.66 -2.92
C VAL A 160 -18.41 -7.38 -4.40
N THR A 161 -17.62 -6.38 -4.74
CA THR A 161 -17.23 -6.08 -6.12
C THR A 161 -15.71 -6.11 -6.24
N ASN A 162 -15.22 -6.91 -7.19
CA ASN A 162 -13.79 -7.02 -7.48
C ASN A 162 -13.50 -6.36 -8.82
N TYR A 163 -12.75 -5.27 -8.77
CA TYR A 163 -12.23 -4.60 -9.95
C TYR A 163 -10.79 -5.05 -10.20
N SER A 164 -10.45 -5.25 -11.46
CA SER A 164 -9.11 -5.60 -11.93
C SER A 164 -8.66 -4.67 -13.05
N ASN A 165 -7.48 -4.94 -13.62
CA ASN A 165 -6.93 -4.16 -14.74
C ASN A 165 -6.94 -2.66 -14.50
N GLY A 166 -6.63 -2.24 -13.26
CA GLY A 166 -6.52 -0.84 -12.90
C GLY A 166 -5.26 -0.22 -13.48
N HIS A 167 -5.40 0.82 -14.29
CA HIS A 167 -4.29 1.55 -14.89
C HIS A 167 -4.54 3.05 -14.85
N LEU A 168 -3.44 3.81 -14.88
CA LEU A 168 -3.50 5.25 -15.07
C LEU A 168 -3.69 5.53 -16.57
N VAL A 169 -4.88 6.00 -16.96
CA VAL A 169 -5.25 6.33 -18.34
C VAL A 169 -5.56 7.82 -18.40
N ASP A 170 -4.81 8.57 -19.19
CA ASP A 170 -4.94 10.02 -19.34
C ASP A 170 -4.98 10.76 -17.99
N GLY A 171 -4.17 10.31 -17.03
CA GLY A 171 -4.08 10.86 -15.68
C GLY A 171 -5.19 10.41 -14.71
N ALA A 172 -6.17 9.65 -15.15
CA ALA A 172 -7.22 9.06 -14.29
C ALA A 172 -6.92 7.59 -13.96
N MET A 173 -7.21 7.16 -12.74
CA MET A 173 -7.12 5.75 -12.37
C MET A 173 -8.40 5.03 -12.80
N GLN A 174 -8.30 4.10 -13.73
CA GLN A 174 -9.44 3.37 -14.29
C GLN A 174 -9.31 1.88 -14.05
N PHE A 175 -10.37 1.28 -13.51
CA PHE A 175 -10.52 -0.16 -13.26
C PHE A 175 -11.65 -0.75 -14.08
N THR A 176 -11.59 -2.06 -14.33
CA THR A 176 -12.68 -2.82 -14.98
C THR A 176 -13.07 -4.03 -14.15
N ALA A 177 -14.31 -4.46 -14.29
CA ALA A 177 -14.83 -5.70 -13.73
C ALA A 177 -15.88 -6.29 -14.67
N GLU A 178 -16.18 -7.57 -14.48
CA GLU A 178 -17.34 -8.24 -15.06
C GLU A 178 -18.09 -8.97 -13.95
N ASP A 179 -19.40 -8.75 -13.87
CA ASP A 179 -20.27 -9.41 -12.92
C ASP A 179 -21.64 -9.71 -13.54
N LYS A 180 -22.53 -10.30 -12.74
CA LYS A 180 -23.91 -10.52 -13.16
C LYS A 180 -24.81 -9.47 -12.52
N ASN A 181 -25.66 -8.86 -13.33
CA ASN A 181 -26.74 -7.99 -12.84
C ASN A 181 -27.83 -8.80 -12.10
N ALA A 182 -28.82 -8.11 -11.53
CA ALA A 182 -29.92 -8.72 -10.79
C ALA A 182 -30.72 -9.76 -11.60
N ALA A 183 -30.72 -9.67 -12.92
CA ALA A 183 -31.34 -10.64 -13.82
C ALA A 183 -30.43 -11.83 -14.17
N GLY A 184 -29.23 -11.92 -13.58
CA GLY A 184 -28.25 -12.97 -13.84
C GLY A 184 -27.50 -12.84 -15.17
N LYS A 185 -27.67 -11.74 -15.90
CA LYS A 185 -26.99 -11.47 -17.17
C LYS A 185 -25.61 -10.82 -16.90
N TRP A 186 -24.59 -11.27 -17.60
CA TRP A 186 -23.26 -10.67 -17.55
C TRP A 186 -23.27 -9.21 -18.02
N GLN A 187 -22.61 -8.34 -17.27
CA GLN A 187 -22.39 -6.94 -17.58
C GLN A 187 -20.92 -6.59 -17.34
N LYS A 188 -20.43 -5.60 -18.05
CA LYS A 188 -19.12 -4.99 -17.77
C LYS A 188 -19.29 -3.81 -16.82
N ARG A 189 -18.31 -3.62 -15.95
CA ARG A 189 -18.22 -2.44 -15.08
C ARG A 189 -16.94 -1.68 -15.35
N ARG A 190 -17.01 -0.38 -15.17
CA ARG A 190 -15.87 0.53 -15.22
C ARG A 190 -15.95 1.48 -14.04
N LEU A 191 -14.84 1.65 -13.35
CA LEU A 191 -14.71 2.57 -12.23
C LEU A 191 -13.52 3.49 -12.51
N THR A 192 -13.78 4.80 -12.55
CA THR A 192 -12.76 5.79 -12.90
C THR A 192 -12.67 6.86 -11.83
N PHE A 193 -11.44 7.15 -11.37
CA PHE A 193 -11.13 8.24 -10.47
C PHE A 193 -10.33 9.31 -11.21
N PHE A 194 -10.90 10.51 -11.32
CA PHE A 194 -10.30 11.64 -11.99
C PHE A 194 -9.73 12.62 -10.95
N PRO A 195 -8.40 12.83 -10.89
CA PRO A 195 -7.83 13.91 -10.08
C PRO A 195 -8.10 15.24 -10.76
N LEU A 196 -9.05 16.00 -10.23
CA LEU A 196 -9.43 17.31 -10.78
C LEU A 196 -8.61 18.46 -10.16
N GLY A 197 -7.90 18.17 -9.08
CA GLY A 197 -7.03 19.10 -8.37
C GLY A 197 -6.55 18.50 -7.05
N PRO A 198 -5.76 19.24 -6.27
CA PRO A 198 -5.22 18.72 -5.00
C PRO A 198 -6.32 18.45 -3.95
N ASP A 199 -7.46 19.15 -4.07
CA ASP A 199 -8.57 19.06 -3.13
C ASP A 199 -9.86 18.51 -3.76
N GLU A 200 -9.75 17.93 -4.98
CA GLU A 200 -10.92 17.46 -5.73
C GLU A 200 -10.63 16.19 -6.51
N VAL A 201 -11.46 15.17 -6.30
CA VAL A 201 -11.47 13.92 -7.07
C VAL A 201 -12.90 13.61 -7.48
N ARG A 202 -13.12 13.24 -8.75
CA ARG A 202 -14.39 12.68 -9.23
C ARG A 202 -14.26 11.18 -9.33
N GLN A 203 -15.25 10.45 -8.82
CA GLN A 203 -15.37 9.00 -8.96
C GLN A 203 -16.60 8.69 -9.80
N LEU A 204 -16.43 8.01 -10.94
CA LEU A 204 -17.49 7.61 -11.84
C LEU A 204 -17.55 6.08 -11.91
N GLY A 205 -18.68 5.51 -11.48
CA GLY A 205 -19.00 4.10 -11.65
C GLY A 205 -20.01 3.90 -12.77
N GLU A 206 -19.72 2.99 -13.69
CA GLU A 206 -20.52 2.74 -14.88
C GLU A 206 -20.68 1.25 -15.12
N HIS A 207 -21.77 0.85 -15.79
CA HIS A 207 -21.96 -0.49 -16.33
C HIS A 207 -22.31 -0.46 -17.82
N SER A 208 -22.13 -1.61 -18.46
CA SER A 208 -22.50 -1.84 -19.86
C SER A 208 -23.12 -3.23 -20.01
N ASP A 209 -24.32 -3.27 -20.55
CA ASP A 209 -25.07 -4.50 -20.87
C ASP A 209 -24.86 -5.00 -22.31
N ASP A 210 -24.12 -4.24 -23.13
CA ASP A 210 -23.89 -4.50 -24.56
C ASP A 210 -22.44 -4.84 -24.91
N GLY A 211 -21.67 -5.28 -23.90
CA GLY A 211 -20.29 -5.70 -24.09
C GLY A 211 -19.29 -4.53 -24.13
N GLY A 212 -19.68 -3.34 -23.66
CA GLY A 212 -18.80 -2.18 -23.59
C GLY A 212 -18.99 -1.20 -24.76
N LYS A 213 -20.03 -1.33 -25.56
CA LYS A 213 -20.35 -0.40 -26.66
C LYS A 213 -20.98 0.88 -26.15
N SER A 214 -21.85 0.79 -25.14
CA SER A 214 -22.40 1.92 -24.42
C SER A 214 -22.24 1.74 -22.93
N TRP A 215 -22.21 2.87 -22.18
CA TRP A 215 -22.00 2.90 -20.74
C TRP A 215 -23.07 3.77 -20.08
N LEU A 216 -23.62 3.26 -18.99
CA LEU A 216 -24.60 3.94 -18.14
C LEU A 216 -23.98 4.20 -16.78
N ALA A 217 -24.11 5.42 -16.27
CA ALA A 217 -23.59 5.77 -14.94
C ALA A 217 -24.47 5.17 -13.84
N ASP A 218 -23.86 4.36 -12.98
CA ASP A 218 -24.47 3.88 -11.73
C ASP A 218 -24.40 4.94 -10.65
N TYR A 219 -23.26 5.64 -10.58
CA TYR A 219 -23.02 6.78 -9.70
C TYR A 219 -21.93 7.70 -10.27
N ASP A 220 -22.02 8.96 -9.93
CA ASP A 220 -21.06 10.01 -10.26
C ASP A 220 -20.88 10.87 -9.01
N LEU A 221 -19.70 10.75 -8.37
CA LEU A 221 -19.42 11.31 -7.07
C LEU A 221 -18.32 12.37 -7.16
N ASP A 222 -18.52 13.46 -6.45
CA ASP A 222 -17.55 14.55 -6.29
C ASP A 222 -16.99 14.54 -4.87
N TYR A 223 -15.71 14.27 -4.75
CA TYR A 223 -14.96 14.23 -3.50
C TYR A 223 -14.29 15.57 -3.27
N ARG A 224 -14.62 16.23 -2.18
CA ARG A 224 -14.01 17.48 -1.74
C ARG A 224 -13.24 17.25 -0.44
N ARG A 225 -11.95 17.60 -0.44
CA ARG A 225 -11.08 17.43 0.71
C ARG A 225 -11.58 18.21 1.92
N VAL A 226 -11.58 17.56 3.08
CA VAL A 226 -11.85 18.22 4.36
C VAL A 226 -10.64 19.09 4.71
N LYS A 227 -10.88 20.36 5.02
CA LYS A 227 -9.85 21.32 5.45
C LYS A 227 -9.71 21.32 6.96
#